data_8c9a745880e554a741f72f9f718c6ee5
#
_entry.id   8c9a745880e554a741f72f9f718c6ee5
#
_cell.length_a   1.000
_cell.length_b   1.000
_cell.length_c   1.000
_cell.angle_alpha   90.00
_cell.angle_beta   90.00
_cell.angle_gamma   90.00
#
_symmetry.space_group_name_H-M   'P 1'
#
loop_
_entity.id
_entity.type
_entity.pdbx_description
1 polymer ?
#
loop_
_entity_poly.entity_id
_entity_poly.type
_entity_poly.pdbx_seq_one_letter_code
_entity_poly.pdbx_strand_id
1 'polypeptide(L)'
;MNIAIVGTGYVGLVTGTCFAETGVNVTCVDTNLEKIEALKDGVIPIYEPGLEEMVLRNVKAERLKFTTSLKDCLNDVSIVFCAVGTPPTEDGSADLKYVLEVARTIGDHMNHYVLVVTKSTVPVGTAKQVKKVISEKLLQRGVSVDFDVASNPEFLKEGNAINDFMSPDRVVVGVESVRAKELMSKLYRPFLLNNFRVIFMDIPSAEMTKYAANSMLATRISFMNDIANLCELVGADVNMVRSGIGSDTRIGRKFLYPGCGYGGSCFPKDVKALIKTAEENGYEMRVLKMVEAVNEAQKAILFQKLERYFKGDLRGKTIALWGLAFKPETDDMREAPALVLIQRLQEAGCNIRAYDPAAMDEARRRLGTNIYYARDMYDVLLDADALLLVTEWKEFRLPAWGVVKKTMKNPVIFDGRNIYDSEELQEQGIIYSCIGK
;
A
#
# COMPACT_ATOMS: atom_id res chain seq x y z
N MET A 1 6.41 -22.24 -19.26
CA MET A 1 7.38 -21.82 -18.22
C MET A 1 6.71 -22.05 -16.88
N ASN A 2 7.39 -22.68 -15.94
CA ASN A 2 6.89 -22.93 -14.60
C ASN A 2 7.61 -22.02 -13.62
N ILE A 3 6.88 -21.33 -12.75
CA ILE A 3 7.43 -20.45 -11.73
C ILE A 3 6.77 -20.71 -10.36
N ALA A 4 7.49 -20.42 -9.29
CA ALA A 4 6.94 -20.39 -7.94
C ALA A 4 6.90 -18.96 -7.40
N ILE A 5 5.85 -18.63 -6.67
CA ILE A 5 5.72 -17.36 -5.94
C ILE A 5 5.60 -17.70 -4.46
N VAL A 6 6.57 -17.32 -3.66
CA VAL A 6 6.58 -17.57 -2.21
C VAL A 6 6.05 -16.36 -1.46
N GLY A 7 4.99 -16.56 -0.72
CA GLY A 7 4.16 -15.55 -0.07
C GLY A 7 2.89 -15.30 -0.88
N THR A 8 1.72 -15.53 -0.26
CA THR A 8 0.39 -15.26 -0.83
C THR A 8 -0.27 -14.04 -0.18
N GLY A 9 0.55 -13.06 0.23
CA GLY A 9 0.09 -11.73 0.56
C GLY A 9 -0.33 -10.97 -0.69
N TYR A 10 -0.63 -9.69 -0.52
CA TYR A 10 -1.11 -8.84 -1.60
C TYR A 10 -0.24 -8.92 -2.86
N VAL A 11 1.06 -8.65 -2.71
CA VAL A 11 2.02 -8.65 -3.83
C VAL A 11 2.13 -10.03 -4.50
N GLY A 12 2.29 -11.08 -3.69
CA GLY A 12 2.52 -12.42 -4.23
C GLY A 12 1.30 -13.00 -4.93
N LEU A 13 0.11 -12.88 -4.33
CA LEU A 13 -1.11 -13.42 -4.92
C LEU A 13 -1.47 -12.70 -6.22
N VAL A 14 -1.42 -11.36 -6.24
CA VAL A 14 -1.65 -10.58 -7.47
C VAL A 14 -0.62 -10.92 -8.55
N THR A 15 0.66 -10.95 -8.19
CA THR A 15 1.75 -11.30 -9.12
C THR A 15 1.55 -12.68 -9.72
N GLY A 16 1.28 -13.69 -8.88
CA GLY A 16 1.10 -15.08 -9.34
C GLY A 16 -0.12 -15.22 -10.25
N THR A 17 -1.22 -14.61 -9.87
CA THR A 17 -2.46 -14.63 -10.64
C THR A 17 -2.30 -13.94 -11.99
N CYS A 18 -1.67 -12.78 -12.04
CA CYS A 18 -1.43 -12.05 -13.28
C CYS A 18 -0.45 -12.78 -14.22
N PHE A 19 0.59 -13.43 -13.71
CA PHE A 19 1.44 -14.29 -14.54
C PHE A 19 0.67 -15.51 -15.07
N ALA A 20 -0.17 -16.15 -14.25
CA ALA A 20 -1.01 -17.25 -14.70
C ALA A 20 -1.96 -16.82 -15.82
N GLU A 21 -2.51 -15.60 -15.73
CA GLU A 21 -3.39 -15.02 -16.76
C GLU A 21 -2.69 -14.87 -18.12
N THR A 22 -1.37 -14.68 -18.14
CA THR A 22 -0.57 -14.63 -19.39
C THR A 22 -0.15 -16.00 -19.92
N GLY A 23 -0.62 -17.10 -19.30
CA GLY A 23 -0.33 -18.46 -19.74
C GLY A 23 0.91 -19.10 -19.09
N VAL A 24 1.48 -18.48 -18.06
CA VAL A 24 2.57 -19.06 -17.25
C VAL A 24 1.97 -20.05 -16.24
N ASN A 25 2.61 -21.18 -16.01
CA ASN A 25 2.24 -22.10 -14.93
C ASN A 25 2.85 -21.60 -13.62
N VAL A 26 1.98 -21.25 -12.67
CA VAL A 26 2.36 -20.62 -11.41
C VAL A 26 1.96 -21.50 -10.24
N THR A 27 2.88 -21.73 -9.32
CA THR A 27 2.61 -22.32 -8.02
C THR A 27 2.84 -21.24 -6.94
N CYS A 28 1.77 -20.82 -6.27
CA CYS A 28 1.85 -19.94 -5.13
C CYS A 28 2.06 -20.75 -3.85
N VAL A 29 3.03 -20.35 -3.05
CA VAL A 29 3.47 -21.03 -1.83
C VAL A 29 3.28 -20.14 -0.63
N ASP A 30 2.64 -20.62 0.44
CA ASP A 30 2.56 -19.93 1.72
C ASP A 30 2.61 -20.94 2.86
N THR A 31 3.28 -20.63 3.94
CA THR A 31 3.39 -21.54 5.10
C THR A 31 2.10 -21.63 5.92
N ASN A 32 1.16 -20.73 5.74
CA ASN A 32 -0.13 -20.73 6.42
C ASN A 32 -1.09 -21.72 5.73
N LEU A 33 -1.33 -22.87 6.37
CA LEU A 33 -2.20 -23.92 5.85
C LEU A 33 -3.64 -23.45 5.65
N GLU A 34 -4.21 -22.75 6.62
CA GLU A 34 -5.61 -22.27 6.56
C GLU A 34 -5.81 -21.33 5.34
N LYS A 35 -4.83 -20.47 5.10
CA LYS A 35 -4.85 -19.57 3.95
C LYS A 35 -4.73 -20.31 2.62
N ILE A 36 -3.89 -21.33 2.54
CA ILE A 36 -3.75 -22.16 1.33
C ILE A 36 -5.02 -22.97 1.06
N GLU A 37 -5.63 -23.55 2.10
CA GLU A 37 -6.90 -24.25 1.95
C GLU A 37 -8.02 -23.28 1.50
N ALA A 38 -8.15 -22.13 2.12
CA ALA A 38 -9.09 -21.10 1.70
C ALA A 38 -8.90 -20.70 0.22
N LEU A 39 -7.65 -20.51 -0.22
CA LEU A 39 -7.34 -20.20 -1.62
C LEU A 39 -7.70 -21.33 -2.60
N LYS A 40 -7.53 -22.59 -2.20
CA LYS A 40 -7.96 -23.77 -2.98
C LYS A 40 -9.48 -23.84 -3.11
N ASP A 41 -10.20 -23.42 -2.06
CA ASP A 41 -11.66 -23.34 -2.03
C ASP A 41 -12.20 -22.06 -2.73
N GLY A 42 -11.32 -21.23 -3.27
CA GLY A 42 -11.67 -20.00 -3.99
C GLY A 42 -11.94 -18.79 -3.10
N VAL A 43 -11.64 -18.89 -1.79
CA VAL A 43 -11.76 -17.75 -0.86
C VAL A 43 -10.49 -16.91 -0.89
N ILE A 44 -10.61 -15.68 -1.35
CA ILE A 44 -9.48 -14.77 -1.53
C ILE A 44 -9.26 -13.93 -0.25
N PRO A 45 -8.08 -14.01 0.39
CA PRO A 45 -7.84 -13.39 1.70
C PRO A 45 -7.48 -11.91 1.63
N ILE A 46 -7.62 -11.28 0.47
CA ILE A 46 -7.30 -9.86 0.25
C ILE A 46 -8.39 -9.19 -0.57
N TYR A 47 -8.63 -7.91 -0.29
CA TYR A 47 -9.55 -7.09 -1.09
C TYR A 47 -8.80 -6.47 -2.28
N GLU A 48 -9.08 -6.94 -3.50
CA GLU A 48 -8.61 -6.35 -4.76
C GLU A 48 -9.66 -6.58 -5.84
N PRO A 49 -10.22 -5.51 -6.43
CA PRO A 49 -11.26 -5.64 -7.45
C PRO A 49 -10.85 -6.53 -8.63
N GLY A 50 -11.66 -7.54 -8.94
CA GLY A 50 -11.46 -8.47 -10.05
C GLY A 50 -10.45 -9.61 -9.80
N LEU A 51 -9.80 -9.66 -8.63
CA LEU A 51 -8.81 -10.69 -8.33
C LEU A 51 -9.46 -12.08 -8.16
N GLU A 52 -10.58 -12.16 -7.47
CA GLU A 52 -11.30 -13.42 -7.23
C GLU A 52 -11.64 -14.13 -8.53
N GLU A 53 -12.27 -13.43 -9.46
CA GLU A 53 -12.63 -14.00 -10.77
C GLU A 53 -11.40 -14.47 -11.54
N MET A 54 -10.31 -13.71 -11.48
CA MET A 54 -9.05 -14.05 -12.15
C MET A 54 -8.38 -15.27 -11.53
N VAL A 55 -8.37 -15.40 -10.21
CA VAL A 55 -7.87 -16.59 -9.49
C VAL A 55 -8.66 -17.82 -9.89
N LEU A 56 -10.01 -17.77 -9.77
CA LEU A 56 -10.89 -18.91 -10.05
C LEU A 56 -10.73 -19.44 -11.47
N ARG A 57 -10.68 -18.56 -12.48
CA ARG A 57 -10.51 -19.01 -13.87
C ARG A 57 -9.11 -19.60 -14.14
N ASN A 58 -8.05 -19.10 -13.49
CA ASN A 58 -6.71 -19.64 -13.66
C ASN A 58 -6.49 -20.95 -12.90
N VAL A 59 -7.14 -21.13 -11.77
CA VAL A 59 -7.20 -22.43 -11.06
C VAL A 59 -7.94 -23.45 -11.92
N LYS A 60 -9.11 -23.11 -12.47
CA LYS A 60 -9.86 -23.98 -13.38
C LYS A 60 -9.08 -24.34 -14.65
N ALA A 61 -8.25 -23.43 -15.14
CA ALA A 61 -7.37 -23.67 -16.30
C ALA A 61 -6.05 -24.39 -15.95
N GLU A 62 -5.88 -24.83 -14.69
CA GLU A 62 -4.70 -25.52 -14.16
C GLU A 62 -3.38 -24.74 -14.28
N ARG A 63 -3.45 -23.43 -14.50
CA ARG A 63 -2.29 -22.54 -14.57
C ARG A 63 -1.87 -21.95 -13.24
N LEU A 64 -2.78 -21.91 -12.25
CA LEU A 64 -2.53 -21.40 -10.92
C LEU A 64 -2.78 -22.50 -9.88
N LYS A 65 -1.77 -22.78 -9.06
CA LYS A 65 -1.82 -23.80 -8.01
C LYS A 65 -1.37 -23.21 -6.68
N PHE A 66 -1.80 -23.81 -5.58
CA PHE A 66 -1.47 -23.39 -4.22
C PHE A 66 -0.92 -24.56 -3.40
N THR A 67 0.16 -24.32 -2.65
CA THR A 67 0.80 -25.31 -1.79
C THR A 67 1.43 -24.68 -0.56
N THR A 68 1.63 -25.47 0.49
CA THR A 68 2.41 -25.04 1.67
C THR A 68 3.89 -25.38 1.57
N SER A 69 4.32 -26.14 0.56
CA SER A 69 5.68 -26.66 0.42
C SER A 69 6.38 -26.11 -0.83
N LEU A 70 7.35 -25.24 -0.62
CA LEU A 70 8.24 -24.78 -1.69
C LEU A 70 9.09 -25.95 -2.24
N LYS A 71 9.52 -26.86 -1.36
CA LYS A 71 10.32 -28.03 -1.73
C LYS A 71 9.68 -28.84 -2.85
N ASP A 72 8.36 -29.04 -2.78
CA ASP A 72 7.65 -29.93 -3.70
C ASP A 72 7.56 -29.37 -5.13
N CYS A 73 7.65 -28.06 -5.29
CA CYS A 73 7.61 -27.43 -6.61
C CYS A 73 9.00 -27.04 -7.17
N LEU A 74 10.07 -27.07 -6.35
CA LEU A 74 11.41 -26.64 -6.77
C LEU A 74 11.98 -27.39 -7.96
N ASN A 75 11.66 -28.68 -8.12
CA ASN A 75 12.19 -29.50 -9.20
C ASN A 75 11.64 -29.11 -10.59
N ASP A 76 10.51 -28.45 -10.64
CA ASP A 76 9.79 -28.15 -11.88
C ASP A 76 9.85 -26.69 -12.29
N VAL A 77 10.39 -25.79 -11.45
CA VAL A 77 10.37 -24.35 -11.68
C VAL A 77 11.72 -23.81 -12.17
N SER A 78 11.65 -22.83 -13.06
CA SER A 78 12.84 -22.12 -13.58
C SER A 78 13.11 -20.84 -12.77
N ILE A 79 12.07 -20.26 -12.17
CA ILE A 79 12.15 -19.00 -11.43
C ILE A 79 11.37 -19.15 -10.13
N VAL A 80 11.94 -18.69 -9.03
CA VAL A 80 11.28 -18.55 -7.74
C VAL A 80 11.24 -17.09 -7.36
N PHE A 81 10.04 -16.53 -7.24
CA PHE A 81 9.82 -15.19 -6.69
C PHE A 81 9.64 -15.25 -5.17
N CYS A 82 10.42 -14.45 -4.47
CA CYS A 82 10.25 -14.20 -3.05
C CYS A 82 9.38 -12.95 -2.87
N ALA A 83 8.12 -13.14 -2.49
CA ALA A 83 7.12 -12.09 -2.27
C ALA A 83 6.58 -12.11 -0.83
N VAL A 84 7.41 -12.52 0.11
CA VAL A 84 7.08 -12.60 1.53
C VAL A 84 7.08 -11.21 2.20
N GLY A 85 6.38 -11.09 3.32
CA GLY A 85 6.35 -9.84 4.08
C GLY A 85 7.73 -9.46 4.62
N THR A 86 7.99 -8.15 4.63
CA THR A 86 9.17 -7.52 5.25
C THR A 86 8.68 -6.47 6.26
N PRO A 87 8.10 -6.89 7.40
CA PRO A 87 7.57 -5.95 8.39
C PRO A 87 8.69 -5.09 8.96
N PRO A 88 8.38 -3.88 9.45
CA PRO A 88 9.37 -3.08 10.16
C PRO A 88 9.71 -3.73 11.50
N THR A 89 10.98 -3.66 11.88
CA THR A 89 11.44 -3.95 13.22
C THR A 89 11.22 -2.74 14.15
N GLU A 90 11.48 -2.88 15.44
CA GLU A 90 11.32 -1.79 16.41
C GLU A 90 12.15 -0.55 16.08
N ASP A 91 13.31 -0.71 15.45
CA ASP A 91 14.21 0.38 15.05
C ASP A 91 13.90 0.95 13.65
N GLY A 92 12.82 0.47 13.00
CA GLY A 92 12.38 0.92 11.69
C GLY A 92 13.06 0.23 10.49
N SER A 93 14.02 -0.66 10.71
CA SER A 93 14.61 -1.48 9.65
C SER A 93 13.61 -2.53 9.12
N ALA A 94 13.87 -3.10 7.93
CA ALA A 94 13.05 -4.17 7.40
C ALA A 94 13.49 -5.54 7.96
N ASP A 95 12.56 -6.31 8.51
CA ASP A 95 12.83 -7.70 8.92
C ASP A 95 12.96 -8.61 7.70
N LEU A 96 14.18 -9.13 7.49
CA LEU A 96 14.52 -10.03 6.38
C LEU A 96 14.39 -11.52 6.74
N LYS A 97 13.94 -11.85 7.95
CA LYS A 97 13.86 -13.24 8.42
C LYS A 97 13.19 -14.17 7.41
N TYR A 98 12.01 -13.76 6.90
CA TYR A 98 11.25 -14.59 5.96
C TYR A 98 11.92 -14.68 4.59
N VAL A 99 12.56 -13.63 4.11
CA VAL A 99 13.32 -13.64 2.85
C VAL A 99 14.49 -14.61 2.93
N LEU A 100 15.23 -14.58 4.03
CA LEU A 100 16.38 -15.48 4.24
C LEU A 100 15.94 -16.93 4.51
N GLU A 101 14.76 -17.15 5.08
CA GLU A 101 14.17 -18.50 5.23
C GLU A 101 13.83 -19.13 3.88
N VAL A 102 13.25 -18.35 2.98
CA VAL A 102 13.04 -18.79 1.58
C VAL A 102 14.36 -19.13 0.91
N ALA A 103 15.38 -18.31 1.09
CA ALA A 103 16.72 -18.58 0.55
C ALA A 103 17.34 -19.88 1.10
N ARG A 104 17.18 -20.15 2.42
CA ARG A 104 17.61 -21.42 3.03
C ARG A 104 16.89 -22.60 2.42
N THR A 105 15.56 -22.54 2.30
CA THR A 105 14.76 -23.61 1.72
C THR A 105 15.17 -23.90 0.27
N ILE A 106 15.44 -22.87 -0.53
CA ILE A 106 15.93 -23.05 -1.90
C ILE A 106 17.29 -23.75 -1.88
N GLY A 107 18.24 -23.26 -1.08
CA GLY A 107 19.57 -23.85 -0.98
C GLY A 107 19.59 -25.29 -0.46
N ASP A 108 18.67 -25.65 0.46
CA ASP A 108 18.52 -27.00 1.01
C ASP A 108 17.93 -27.99 0.01
N HIS A 109 17.18 -27.57 -1.01
CA HIS A 109 16.40 -28.47 -1.85
C HIS A 109 16.63 -28.35 -3.36
N MET A 110 17.20 -27.25 -3.88
CA MET A 110 17.41 -27.12 -5.31
C MET A 110 18.43 -28.13 -5.83
N ASN A 111 18.15 -28.70 -7.02
CA ASN A 111 18.99 -29.70 -7.69
C ASN A 111 19.31 -29.36 -9.16
N HIS A 112 18.80 -28.24 -9.64
CA HIS A 112 19.04 -27.70 -10.98
C HIS A 112 19.07 -26.17 -10.92
N TYR A 113 19.41 -25.53 -12.02
CA TYR A 113 19.45 -24.08 -12.09
C TYR A 113 18.09 -23.45 -11.80
N VAL A 114 18.07 -22.50 -10.89
CA VAL A 114 16.90 -21.68 -10.55
C VAL A 114 17.33 -20.20 -10.50
N LEU A 115 16.53 -19.32 -11.09
CA LEU A 115 16.63 -17.88 -10.89
C LEU A 115 15.81 -17.50 -9.67
N VAL A 116 16.45 -16.96 -8.64
CA VAL A 116 15.80 -16.51 -7.39
C VAL A 116 15.58 -15.01 -7.47
N VAL A 117 14.32 -14.57 -7.47
CA VAL A 117 13.93 -13.17 -7.68
C VAL A 117 13.32 -12.60 -6.42
N THR A 118 13.90 -11.57 -5.86
CA THR A 118 13.30 -10.81 -4.77
C THR A 118 12.27 -9.83 -5.33
N LYS A 119 11.00 -10.06 -5.00
CA LYS A 119 9.86 -9.19 -5.34
C LYS A 119 9.48 -8.28 -4.18
N SER A 120 9.69 -8.75 -2.94
CA SER A 120 9.48 -7.97 -1.72
C SER A 120 10.31 -6.68 -1.73
N THR A 121 9.80 -5.62 -1.10
CA THR A 121 10.57 -4.40 -0.88
C THR A 121 11.59 -4.66 0.22
N VAL A 122 12.86 -4.59 -0.14
CA VAL A 122 14.00 -4.96 0.72
C VAL A 122 15.10 -3.91 0.66
N PRO A 123 15.89 -3.73 1.74
CA PRO A 123 17.06 -2.85 1.74
C PRO A 123 18.09 -3.26 0.69
N VAL A 124 18.86 -2.27 0.23
CA VAL A 124 19.99 -2.48 -0.68
C VAL A 124 20.99 -3.46 -0.07
N GLY A 125 21.38 -4.46 -0.85
CA GLY A 125 22.29 -5.53 -0.43
C GLY A 125 21.59 -6.82 0.01
N THR A 126 20.25 -6.86 0.03
CA THR A 126 19.49 -8.06 0.39
C THR A 126 19.72 -9.21 -0.58
N ALA A 127 19.76 -8.95 -1.88
CA ALA A 127 20.05 -10.00 -2.86
C ALA A 127 21.42 -10.64 -2.66
N LYS A 128 22.41 -9.85 -2.21
CA LYS A 128 23.75 -10.38 -1.85
C LYS A 128 23.66 -11.32 -0.64
N GLN A 129 22.83 -11.02 0.35
CA GLN A 129 22.60 -11.90 1.50
C GLN A 129 21.88 -13.18 1.08
N VAL A 130 20.86 -13.09 0.22
CA VAL A 130 20.15 -14.24 -0.37
C VAL A 130 21.13 -15.14 -1.10
N LYS A 131 21.97 -14.58 -1.98
CA LYS A 131 23.01 -15.32 -2.73
C LYS A 131 23.98 -16.05 -1.79
N LYS A 132 24.43 -15.37 -0.73
CA LYS A 132 25.31 -15.95 0.29
C LYS A 132 24.66 -17.14 0.99
N VAL A 133 23.44 -17.00 1.47
CA VAL A 133 22.71 -18.07 2.19
C VAL A 133 22.50 -19.29 1.32
N ILE A 134 22.11 -19.12 0.05
CA ILE A 134 21.95 -20.25 -0.88
C ILE A 134 23.30 -20.92 -1.13
N SER A 135 24.38 -20.16 -1.38
CA SER A 135 25.72 -20.72 -1.61
C SER A 135 26.24 -21.52 -0.42
N GLU A 136 26.04 -21.03 0.83
CA GLU A 136 26.41 -21.72 2.05
C GLU A 136 25.66 -23.06 2.20
N LYS A 137 24.36 -23.09 1.85
CA LYS A 137 23.56 -24.31 1.89
C LYS A 137 23.99 -25.34 0.85
N LEU A 138 24.26 -24.93 -0.37
CA LEU A 138 24.79 -25.80 -1.41
C LEU A 138 26.16 -26.39 -1.02
N LEU A 139 27.03 -25.59 -0.43
CA LEU A 139 28.33 -26.05 0.10
C LEU A 139 28.14 -27.07 1.22
N GLN A 140 27.23 -26.84 2.17
CA GLN A 140 26.92 -27.79 3.26
C GLN A 140 26.40 -29.12 2.73
N ARG A 141 25.66 -29.12 1.63
CA ARG A 141 25.18 -30.33 0.95
C ARG A 141 26.26 -31.03 0.09
N GLY A 142 27.40 -30.40 -0.13
CA GLY A 142 28.45 -30.93 -1.02
C GLY A 142 28.03 -30.99 -2.48
N VAL A 143 27.11 -30.14 -2.93
CA VAL A 143 26.63 -30.09 -4.32
C VAL A 143 27.04 -28.80 -5.01
N SER A 144 27.27 -28.88 -6.33
CA SER A 144 27.53 -27.73 -7.18
C SER A 144 26.35 -27.54 -8.13
N VAL A 145 25.47 -26.59 -7.80
CA VAL A 145 24.31 -26.24 -8.61
C VAL A 145 24.35 -24.74 -8.91
N ASP A 146 24.34 -24.42 -10.20
CA ASP A 146 24.32 -23.01 -10.62
C ASP A 146 22.98 -22.36 -10.29
N PHE A 147 23.02 -21.10 -9.90
CA PHE A 147 21.85 -20.25 -9.70
C PHE A 147 22.20 -18.79 -9.90
N ASP A 148 21.20 -18.00 -10.19
CA ASP A 148 21.30 -16.53 -10.20
C ASP A 148 20.32 -15.92 -9.19
N VAL A 149 20.62 -14.70 -8.78
CA VAL A 149 19.71 -13.85 -8.02
C VAL A 149 19.34 -12.63 -8.84
N ALA A 150 18.12 -12.13 -8.64
CA ALA A 150 17.64 -10.91 -9.27
C ALA A 150 16.78 -10.11 -8.29
N SER A 151 16.66 -8.82 -8.51
CA SER A 151 15.69 -7.95 -7.83
C SER A 151 14.65 -7.46 -8.84
N ASN A 152 13.38 -7.66 -8.53
CA ASN A 152 12.27 -7.20 -9.35
C ASN A 152 11.24 -6.51 -8.48
N PRO A 153 11.53 -5.30 -8.00
CA PRO A 153 10.61 -4.57 -7.13
C PRO A 153 9.26 -4.35 -7.82
N GLU A 154 8.20 -4.34 -7.02
CA GLU A 154 6.84 -4.08 -7.49
C GLU A 154 6.48 -2.60 -7.31
N PHE A 155 5.52 -2.12 -8.12
CA PHE A 155 4.97 -0.77 -8.04
C PHE A 155 3.44 -0.80 -8.09
N LEU A 156 2.87 -1.85 -7.48
CA LEU A 156 1.44 -2.08 -7.44
C LEU A 156 0.76 -1.10 -6.46
N LYS A 157 -0.44 -0.68 -6.81
CA LYS A 157 -1.31 0.11 -5.94
C LYS A 157 -2.47 -0.78 -5.49
N GLU A 158 -2.63 -0.97 -4.19
CA GLU A 158 -3.79 -1.66 -3.65
C GLU A 158 -5.09 -1.06 -4.22
N GLY A 159 -6.04 -1.91 -4.60
CA GLY A 159 -7.27 -1.50 -5.28
C GLY A 159 -7.15 -1.25 -6.79
N ASN A 160 -5.94 -1.31 -7.37
CA ASN A 160 -5.69 -1.21 -8.81
C ASN A 160 -4.50 -2.07 -9.26
N ALA A 161 -4.10 -3.04 -8.45
CA ALA A 161 -2.87 -3.79 -8.65
C ALA A 161 -2.90 -4.70 -9.88
N ILE A 162 -4.04 -5.26 -10.20
CA ILE A 162 -4.21 -6.06 -11.43
C ILE A 162 -3.89 -5.21 -12.65
N ASN A 163 -4.49 -4.02 -12.75
CA ASN A 163 -4.24 -3.12 -13.87
C ASN A 163 -2.78 -2.63 -13.91
N ASP A 164 -2.21 -2.29 -12.75
CA ASP A 164 -0.81 -1.87 -12.66
C ASP A 164 0.16 -3.00 -13.06
N PHE A 165 -0.20 -4.26 -12.83
CA PHE A 165 0.60 -5.41 -13.24
C PHE A 165 0.43 -5.74 -14.71
N MET A 166 -0.82 -5.75 -15.22
CA MET A 166 -1.13 -6.10 -16.60
C MET A 166 -0.76 -5.00 -17.60
N SER A 167 -0.73 -3.74 -17.14
CA SER A 167 -0.40 -2.55 -17.93
C SER A 167 0.55 -1.62 -17.15
N PRO A 168 1.78 -2.08 -16.85
CA PRO A 168 2.71 -1.32 -16.02
C PRO A 168 3.30 -0.11 -16.74
N ASP A 169 3.49 1.01 -16.04
CA ASP A 169 4.29 2.15 -16.55
C ASP A 169 5.73 1.71 -16.89
N ARG A 170 6.29 0.80 -16.11
CA ARG A 170 7.60 0.18 -16.28
C ARG A 170 7.73 -1.08 -15.43
N VAL A 171 8.62 -1.97 -15.84
CA VAL A 171 9.11 -3.09 -15.03
C VAL A 171 10.60 -2.86 -14.76
N VAL A 172 11.01 -2.88 -13.50
CA VAL A 172 12.43 -2.74 -13.10
C VAL A 172 12.97 -4.11 -12.73
N VAL A 173 14.12 -4.47 -13.31
CA VAL A 173 14.79 -5.76 -13.05
C VAL A 173 16.26 -5.53 -12.84
N GLY A 174 16.74 -5.83 -11.64
CA GLY A 174 18.16 -5.88 -11.31
C GLY A 174 18.73 -7.28 -11.56
N VAL A 175 19.76 -7.41 -12.39
CA VAL A 175 20.39 -8.68 -12.73
C VAL A 175 21.91 -8.53 -12.85
N GLU A 176 22.65 -9.64 -12.65
CA GLU A 176 24.10 -9.71 -12.82
C GLU A 176 24.52 -10.58 -14.02
N SER A 177 23.64 -11.49 -14.50
CA SER A 177 23.97 -12.42 -15.57
C SER A 177 23.10 -12.26 -16.81
N VAL A 178 23.64 -12.62 -17.97
CA VAL A 178 22.90 -12.66 -19.23
C VAL A 178 21.75 -13.66 -19.16
N ARG A 179 21.98 -14.82 -18.53
CA ARG A 179 20.96 -15.87 -18.36
C ARG A 179 19.76 -15.38 -17.55
N ALA A 180 19.99 -14.69 -16.43
CA ALA A 180 18.93 -14.09 -15.63
C ALA A 180 18.15 -13.04 -16.43
N LYS A 181 18.86 -12.18 -17.20
CA LYS A 181 18.23 -11.17 -18.07
C LYS A 181 17.34 -11.80 -19.13
N GLU A 182 17.78 -12.88 -19.78
CA GLU A 182 17.01 -13.59 -20.80
C GLU A 182 15.76 -14.24 -20.22
N LEU A 183 15.86 -14.89 -19.04
CA LEU A 183 14.71 -15.49 -18.37
C LEU A 183 13.66 -14.45 -17.98
N MET A 184 14.09 -13.32 -17.38
CA MET A 184 13.18 -12.23 -17.03
C MET A 184 12.58 -11.57 -18.27
N SER A 185 13.34 -11.38 -19.34
CA SER A 185 12.83 -10.87 -20.62
C SER A 185 11.77 -11.80 -21.21
N LYS A 186 11.98 -13.12 -21.16
CA LYS A 186 11.02 -14.11 -21.64
C LYS A 186 9.73 -14.10 -20.80
N LEU A 187 9.85 -13.99 -19.47
CA LEU A 187 8.71 -13.96 -18.57
C LEU A 187 7.84 -12.72 -18.78
N TYR A 188 8.46 -11.53 -18.94
CA TYR A 188 7.74 -10.28 -19.14
C TYR A 188 7.35 -9.99 -20.60
N ARG A 189 7.74 -10.83 -21.55
CA ARG A 189 7.45 -10.64 -22.98
C ARG A 189 5.97 -10.40 -23.30
N PRO A 190 4.99 -11.08 -22.68
CA PRO A 190 3.57 -10.82 -22.96
C PRO A 190 3.12 -9.38 -22.68
N PHE A 191 3.77 -8.71 -21.74
CA PHE A 191 3.46 -7.33 -21.36
C PHE A 191 4.08 -6.28 -22.30
N LEU A 192 5.09 -6.66 -23.12
CA LEU A 192 5.79 -5.74 -24.01
C LEU A 192 4.99 -5.37 -25.28
N LEU A 193 3.91 -6.08 -25.55
CA LEU A 193 3.05 -5.84 -26.74
C LEU A 193 2.42 -4.44 -26.76
N ASN A 194 2.38 -3.75 -25.61
CA ASN A 194 1.80 -2.42 -25.44
C ASN A 194 2.85 -1.31 -25.20
N ASN A 195 4.09 -1.48 -25.72
CA ASN A 195 5.20 -0.54 -25.54
C ASN A 195 5.70 -0.38 -24.09
N PHE A 196 5.45 -1.32 -23.19
CA PHE A 196 6.00 -1.26 -21.84
C PHE A 196 7.49 -1.55 -21.85
N ARG A 197 8.22 -0.83 -21.00
CA ARG A 197 9.68 -0.97 -20.93
C ARG A 197 10.05 -1.84 -19.74
N VAL A 198 10.84 -2.90 -19.99
CA VAL A 198 11.63 -3.53 -18.94
C VAL A 198 12.97 -2.77 -18.86
N ILE A 199 13.19 -2.19 -17.69
CA ILE A 199 14.42 -1.44 -17.40
C ILE A 199 15.35 -2.38 -16.65
N PHE A 200 16.39 -2.85 -17.33
CA PHE A 200 17.43 -3.67 -16.71
C PHE A 200 18.52 -2.78 -16.11
N MET A 201 18.93 -3.11 -14.89
CA MET A 201 19.98 -2.42 -14.16
C MET A 201 20.73 -3.40 -13.24
N ASP A 202 21.74 -2.94 -12.52
CA ASP A 202 22.36 -3.72 -11.45
C ASP A 202 21.39 -3.92 -10.28
N ILE A 203 21.63 -4.94 -9.47
CA ILE A 203 20.72 -5.33 -8.39
C ILE A 203 20.61 -4.23 -7.32
N PRO A 204 21.70 -3.63 -6.81
CA PRO A 204 21.59 -2.56 -5.81
C PRO A 204 20.77 -1.37 -6.28
N SER A 205 20.90 -0.97 -7.55
CA SER A 205 20.11 0.11 -8.17
C SER A 205 18.63 -0.25 -8.25
N ALA A 206 18.28 -1.52 -8.55
CA ALA A 206 16.90 -1.97 -8.58
C ALA A 206 16.27 -1.96 -7.17
N GLU A 207 16.98 -2.44 -6.15
CA GLU A 207 16.55 -2.38 -4.75
C GLU A 207 16.34 -0.93 -4.30
N MET A 208 17.28 -0.02 -4.59
CA MET A 208 17.19 1.40 -4.26
C MET A 208 16.03 2.09 -5.00
N THR A 209 15.76 1.73 -6.25
CA THR A 209 14.72 2.37 -7.08
C THR A 209 13.33 2.30 -6.43
N LYS A 210 13.00 1.20 -5.76
CA LYS A 210 11.71 1.06 -5.07
C LYS A 210 11.59 2.05 -3.92
N TYR A 211 12.59 2.11 -3.06
CA TYR A 211 12.61 3.05 -1.92
C TYR A 211 12.59 4.50 -2.38
N ALA A 212 13.40 4.84 -3.37
CA ALA A 212 13.47 6.20 -3.93
C ALA A 212 12.14 6.62 -4.54
N ALA A 213 11.46 5.73 -5.29
CA ALA A 213 10.16 6.00 -5.88
C ALA A 213 9.10 6.27 -4.82
N ASN A 214 8.96 5.40 -3.82
CA ASN A 214 7.98 5.56 -2.75
C ASN A 214 8.27 6.80 -1.89
N SER A 215 9.54 7.06 -1.59
CA SER A 215 9.95 8.26 -0.84
C SER A 215 9.68 9.55 -1.61
N MET A 216 9.88 9.57 -2.93
CA MET A 216 9.53 10.72 -3.77
C MET A 216 8.03 10.99 -3.75
N LEU A 217 7.20 9.95 -3.85
CA LEU A 217 5.74 10.09 -3.80
C LEU A 217 5.28 10.60 -2.42
N ALA A 218 5.82 10.06 -1.34
CA ALA A 218 5.57 10.53 0.03
C ALA A 218 5.99 12.00 0.21
N THR A 219 7.16 12.38 -0.33
CA THR A 219 7.66 13.76 -0.31
C THR A 219 6.69 14.72 -0.99
N ARG A 220 6.14 14.36 -2.15
CA ARG A 220 5.16 15.19 -2.87
C ARG A 220 3.89 15.42 -2.06
N ILE A 221 3.40 14.39 -1.37
CA ILE A 221 2.21 14.49 -0.51
C ILE A 221 2.50 15.40 0.70
N SER A 222 3.58 15.14 1.43
CA SER A 222 3.95 15.98 2.60
C SER A 222 4.24 17.42 2.20
N PHE A 223 4.94 17.64 1.09
CA PHE A 223 5.18 18.99 0.58
C PHE A 223 3.86 19.73 0.30
N MET A 224 2.88 19.07 -0.35
CA MET A 224 1.60 19.71 -0.63
C MET A 224 0.76 19.91 0.64
N ASN A 225 0.88 19.05 1.63
CA ASN A 225 0.23 19.24 2.93
C ASN A 225 0.82 20.46 3.66
N ASP A 226 2.14 20.61 3.64
CA ASP A 226 2.82 21.77 4.25
C ASP A 226 2.43 23.08 3.56
N ILE A 227 2.39 23.09 2.22
CA ILE A 227 1.88 24.22 1.42
C ILE A 227 0.40 24.51 1.75
N ALA A 228 -0.44 23.48 1.88
CA ALA A 228 -1.85 23.65 2.21
C ALA A 228 -2.04 24.34 3.57
N ASN A 229 -1.28 23.91 4.58
CA ASN A 229 -1.34 24.52 5.90
C ASN A 229 -0.90 26.00 5.87
N LEU A 230 0.11 26.32 5.06
CA LEU A 230 0.51 27.74 4.84
C LEU A 230 -0.57 28.52 4.08
N CYS A 231 -1.21 27.94 3.07
CA CYS A 231 -2.30 28.58 2.33
C CYS A 231 -3.41 29.09 3.26
N GLU A 232 -3.83 28.28 4.24
CA GLU A 232 -4.84 28.68 5.23
C GLU A 232 -4.44 29.94 6.02
N LEU A 233 -3.16 30.10 6.31
CA LEU A 233 -2.65 31.24 7.10
C LEU A 233 -2.52 32.52 6.29
N VAL A 234 -2.25 32.40 4.98
CA VAL A 234 -2.02 33.56 4.10
C VAL A 234 -3.21 33.89 3.19
N GLY A 235 -4.31 33.11 3.30
CA GLY A 235 -5.52 33.32 2.51
C GLY A 235 -5.42 32.89 1.04
N ALA A 236 -4.55 31.91 0.75
CA ALA A 236 -4.45 31.29 -0.57
C ALA A 236 -5.32 30.02 -0.65
N ASP A 237 -5.70 29.61 -1.87
CA ASP A 237 -6.40 28.34 -2.12
C ASP A 237 -5.40 27.30 -2.64
N VAL A 238 -5.16 26.24 -1.89
CA VAL A 238 -4.22 25.18 -2.26
C VAL A 238 -4.62 24.45 -3.55
N ASN A 239 -5.90 24.39 -3.92
CA ASN A 239 -6.33 23.77 -5.16
C ASN A 239 -5.91 24.61 -6.38
N MET A 240 -5.93 25.93 -6.26
CA MET A 240 -5.40 26.83 -7.28
C MET A 240 -3.88 26.72 -7.37
N VAL A 241 -3.18 26.71 -6.23
CA VAL A 241 -1.73 26.50 -6.17
C VAL A 241 -1.35 25.17 -6.82
N ARG A 242 -2.03 24.09 -6.45
CA ARG A 242 -1.84 22.74 -7.01
C ARG A 242 -2.03 22.73 -8.53
N SER A 243 -3.08 23.39 -9.02
CA SER A 243 -3.35 23.49 -10.46
C SER A 243 -2.27 24.27 -11.18
N GLY A 244 -1.82 25.38 -10.59
CA GLY A 244 -0.75 26.22 -11.12
C GLY A 244 0.57 25.46 -11.26
N ILE A 245 1.09 24.92 -10.15
CA ILE A 245 2.38 24.20 -10.17
C ILE A 245 2.29 22.87 -10.98
N GLY A 246 1.15 22.19 -10.93
CA GLY A 246 0.94 20.93 -11.65
C GLY A 246 0.82 21.08 -13.16
N SER A 247 0.63 22.30 -13.68
CA SER A 247 0.63 22.60 -15.12
C SER A 247 2.04 22.60 -15.72
N ASP A 248 3.08 22.80 -14.90
CA ASP A 248 4.47 22.67 -15.33
C ASP A 248 4.79 21.18 -15.60
N THR A 249 5.22 20.87 -16.82
CA THR A 249 5.55 19.50 -17.24
C THR A 249 6.70 18.88 -16.44
N ARG A 250 7.59 19.68 -15.86
CA ARG A 250 8.69 19.23 -15.00
C ARG A 250 8.18 18.73 -13.65
N ILE A 251 7.02 19.22 -13.20
CA ILE A 251 6.38 18.84 -11.94
C ILE A 251 5.29 17.78 -12.20
N GLY A 252 4.34 18.07 -13.12
CA GLY A 252 3.19 17.21 -13.42
C GLY A 252 2.15 17.19 -12.29
N ARG A 253 0.95 16.72 -12.60
CA ARG A 253 -0.24 16.84 -11.72
C ARG A 253 -0.41 15.75 -10.67
N LYS A 254 0.30 14.62 -10.82
CA LYS A 254 0.11 13.43 -9.96
C LYS A 254 0.75 13.63 -8.58
N PHE A 255 0.11 13.10 -7.53
CA PHE A 255 0.59 13.16 -6.13
C PHE A 255 0.77 14.57 -5.55
N LEU A 256 -0.03 15.53 -6.02
CA LEU A 256 -0.06 16.90 -5.51
C LEU A 256 -1.36 17.21 -4.75
N TYR A 257 -2.12 16.21 -4.33
CA TYR A 257 -3.37 16.40 -3.60
C TYR A 257 -3.09 16.52 -2.10
N PRO A 258 -3.43 17.66 -1.47
CA PRO A 258 -3.35 17.77 -0.02
C PRO A 258 -4.45 16.92 0.63
N GLY A 259 -4.20 16.53 1.87
CA GLY A 259 -5.14 15.71 2.63
C GLY A 259 -4.76 15.60 4.09
N CYS A 260 -5.40 14.66 4.79
CA CYS A 260 -5.14 14.39 6.21
C CYS A 260 -3.95 13.46 6.46
N GLY A 261 -2.96 13.45 5.57
CA GLY A 261 -1.77 12.60 5.66
C GLY A 261 -1.91 11.29 4.88
N TYR A 262 -0.79 10.62 4.66
CA TYR A 262 -0.74 9.30 4.05
C TYR A 262 -0.59 8.19 5.09
N GLY A 263 -1.06 7.00 4.75
CA GLY A 263 -0.93 5.77 5.51
C GLY A 263 -0.64 4.59 4.58
N GLY A 264 -1.13 3.42 4.95
CA GLY A 264 -0.95 2.18 4.23
C GLY A 264 0.34 1.46 4.57
N SER A 265 0.51 0.29 3.99
CA SER A 265 1.62 -0.63 4.27
C SER A 265 2.95 -0.22 3.66
N CYS A 266 2.96 0.71 2.68
CA CYS A 266 4.13 0.99 1.85
C CYS A 266 4.84 2.28 2.27
N PHE A 267 4.22 3.46 2.11
CA PHE A 267 4.92 4.73 2.28
C PHE A 267 5.53 4.91 3.66
N PRO A 268 4.79 4.71 4.78
CA PRO A 268 5.40 4.92 6.10
C PRO A 268 6.58 3.97 6.36
N LYS A 269 6.41 2.71 6.01
CA LYS A 269 7.44 1.68 6.18
C LYS A 269 8.67 1.96 5.33
N ASP A 270 8.49 2.28 4.05
CA ASP A 270 9.60 2.42 3.11
C ASP A 270 10.40 3.70 3.35
N VAL A 271 9.74 4.80 3.73
CA VAL A 271 10.41 6.04 4.13
C VAL A 271 11.27 5.80 5.38
N LYS A 272 10.71 5.16 6.41
CA LYS A 272 11.44 4.83 7.66
C LYS A 272 12.62 3.89 7.38
N ALA A 273 12.41 2.85 6.56
CA ALA A 273 13.47 1.91 6.20
C ALA A 273 14.61 2.58 5.40
N LEU A 274 14.30 3.52 4.51
CA LEU A 274 15.34 4.25 3.77
C LEU A 274 16.12 5.22 4.69
N ILE A 275 15.45 5.90 5.62
CA ILE A 275 16.11 6.71 6.65
C ILE A 275 17.08 5.84 7.46
N LYS A 276 16.62 4.68 7.90
CA LYS A 276 17.44 3.75 8.68
C LYS A 276 18.65 3.22 7.90
N THR A 277 18.42 2.82 6.65
CA THR A 277 19.51 2.39 5.74
C THR A 277 20.57 3.48 5.57
N ALA A 278 20.16 4.73 5.46
CA ALA A 278 21.11 5.86 5.37
C ALA A 278 21.92 6.02 6.66
N GLU A 279 21.28 5.96 7.83
CA GLU A 279 21.93 6.06 9.14
C GLU A 279 22.96 4.95 9.36
N GLU A 280 22.64 3.71 8.98
CA GLU A 280 23.55 2.56 9.04
C GLU A 280 24.78 2.73 8.12
N ASN A 281 24.65 3.53 7.08
CA ASN A 281 25.76 3.88 6.18
C ASN A 281 26.38 5.27 6.47
N GLY A 282 26.10 5.84 7.63
CA GLY A 282 26.69 7.11 8.08
C GLY A 282 26.16 8.35 7.35
N TYR A 283 24.99 8.26 6.73
CA TYR A 283 24.37 9.36 6.00
C TYR A 283 23.04 9.79 6.62
N GLU A 284 22.83 11.10 6.74
CA GLU A 284 21.58 11.66 7.27
C GLU A 284 20.61 12.05 6.16
N MET A 285 19.48 11.34 6.07
CA MET A 285 18.37 11.64 5.12
C MET A 285 17.48 12.77 5.66
N ARG A 286 17.96 13.99 5.68
CA ARG A 286 17.26 15.17 6.25
C ARG A 286 15.89 15.40 5.63
N VAL A 287 15.78 15.36 4.30
CA VAL A 287 14.51 15.57 3.59
C VAL A 287 13.46 14.58 4.05
N LEU A 288 13.79 13.29 4.10
CA LEU A 288 12.82 12.24 4.47
C LEU A 288 12.43 12.29 5.95
N LYS A 289 13.34 12.69 6.83
CA LYS A 289 13.00 12.92 8.24
C LYS A 289 11.94 14.01 8.38
N MET A 290 12.05 15.08 7.60
CA MET A 290 11.05 16.16 7.62
C MET A 290 9.74 15.74 6.94
N VAL A 291 9.80 14.95 5.87
CA VAL A 291 8.61 14.38 5.21
C VAL A 291 7.78 13.56 6.19
N GLU A 292 8.44 12.71 6.99
CA GLU A 292 7.79 11.90 8.02
C GLU A 292 7.20 12.78 9.13
N ALA A 293 7.95 13.77 9.62
CA ALA A 293 7.48 14.68 10.65
C ALA A 293 6.24 15.48 10.21
N VAL A 294 6.22 15.97 8.97
CA VAL A 294 5.07 16.66 8.39
C VAL A 294 3.87 15.71 8.29
N ASN A 295 4.08 14.47 7.84
CA ASN A 295 3.00 13.50 7.71
C ASN A 295 2.36 13.13 9.06
N GLU A 296 3.18 12.91 10.09
CA GLU A 296 2.66 12.61 11.42
C GLU A 296 1.85 13.78 12.02
N ALA A 297 2.31 15.01 11.83
CA ALA A 297 1.55 16.20 12.23
C ALA A 297 0.22 16.31 11.45
N GLN A 298 0.24 15.99 10.15
CA GLN A 298 -0.90 16.10 9.27
C GLN A 298 -2.03 15.11 9.62
N LYS A 299 -1.72 13.92 10.13
CA LYS A 299 -2.73 12.94 10.57
C LYS A 299 -3.69 13.49 11.64
N ALA A 300 -3.28 14.53 12.37
CA ALA A 300 -4.07 15.16 13.40
C ALA A 300 -4.85 16.42 12.93
N ILE A 301 -4.68 16.86 11.70
CA ILE A 301 -5.18 18.18 11.24
C ILE A 301 -6.70 18.31 11.35
N LEU A 302 -7.47 17.26 11.04
CA LEU A 302 -8.93 17.29 11.16
C LEU A 302 -9.38 17.40 12.62
N PHE A 303 -8.69 16.74 13.55
CA PHE A 303 -8.96 16.87 14.97
C PHE A 303 -8.70 18.30 15.44
N GLN A 304 -7.61 18.92 15.03
CA GLN A 304 -7.28 20.31 15.38
C GLN A 304 -8.33 21.30 14.85
N LYS A 305 -8.84 21.09 13.63
CA LYS A 305 -9.92 21.90 13.07
C LYS A 305 -11.24 21.73 13.86
N LEU A 306 -11.57 20.48 14.19
CA LEU A 306 -12.73 20.14 15.01
C LEU A 306 -12.66 20.78 16.40
N GLU A 307 -11.53 20.65 17.10
CA GLU A 307 -11.27 21.21 18.40
C GLU A 307 -11.38 22.74 18.40
N ARG A 308 -10.83 23.39 17.39
CA ARG A 308 -10.94 24.84 17.19
C ARG A 308 -12.39 25.28 17.00
N TYR A 309 -13.16 24.56 16.18
CA TYR A 309 -14.55 24.85 15.91
C TYR A 309 -15.41 24.76 17.19
N PHE A 310 -15.24 23.73 17.97
CA PHE A 310 -15.98 23.54 19.23
C PHE A 310 -15.31 24.24 20.45
N LYS A 311 -14.24 25.01 20.22
CA LYS A 311 -13.53 25.75 21.27
C LYS A 311 -13.05 24.87 22.44
N GLY A 312 -12.65 23.63 22.13
CA GLY A 312 -12.22 22.63 23.10
C GLY A 312 -13.35 21.85 23.80
N ASP A 313 -14.62 22.21 23.57
CA ASP A 313 -15.77 21.51 24.17
C ASP A 313 -16.18 20.30 23.30
N LEU A 314 -15.45 19.20 23.42
CA LEU A 314 -15.65 17.98 22.64
C LEU A 314 -16.31 16.84 23.44
N ARG A 315 -16.25 16.88 24.76
CA ARG A 315 -16.76 15.79 25.60
C ARG A 315 -18.26 15.54 25.37
N GLY A 316 -18.58 14.27 25.08
CA GLY A 316 -19.95 13.82 24.83
C GLY A 316 -20.52 14.20 23.45
N LYS A 317 -19.76 14.92 22.60
CA LYS A 317 -20.18 15.16 21.21
C LYS A 317 -20.10 13.89 20.39
N THR A 318 -21.02 13.73 19.47
CA THR A 318 -21.06 12.61 18.54
C THR A 318 -20.39 13.01 17.22
N ILE A 319 -19.31 12.35 16.88
CA ILE A 319 -18.53 12.62 15.68
C ILE A 319 -18.66 11.44 14.70
N ALA A 320 -19.15 11.76 13.51
CA ALA A 320 -19.25 10.81 12.41
C ALA A 320 -17.95 10.78 11.58
N LEU A 321 -17.50 9.60 11.16
CA LEU A 321 -16.36 9.41 10.26
C LEU A 321 -16.82 8.72 8.99
N TRP A 322 -16.53 9.31 7.86
CA TRP A 322 -16.59 8.68 6.55
C TRP A 322 -15.19 8.28 6.09
N GLY A 323 -14.96 6.97 6.06
CA GLY A 323 -13.70 6.36 5.67
C GLY A 323 -12.79 6.00 6.84
N LEU A 324 -12.32 4.76 6.83
CA LEU A 324 -11.41 4.18 7.82
C LEU A 324 -10.13 3.64 7.17
N ALA A 325 -10.24 3.10 5.94
CA ALA A 325 -9.09 2.70 5.15
C ALA A 325 -8.20 3.92 4.80
N PHE A 326 -6.92 3.69 4.59
CA PHE A 326 -5.97 4.78 4.29
C PHE A 326 -6.23 5.47 2.93
N LYS A 327 -6.94 4.79 2.02
CA LYS A 327 -7.41 5.28 0.71
C LYS A 327 -8.61 4.46 0.23
N PRO A 328 -9.35 4.89 -0.83
CA PRO A 328 -10.41 4.10 -1.45
C PRO A 328 -9.91 2.79 -2.07
N GLU A 329 -10.85 1.85 -2.32
CA GLU A 329 -10.66 0.58 -3.01
C GLU A 329 -9.68 -0.38 -2.28
N THR A 330 -9.61 -0.27 -0.95
CA THR A 330 -8.87 -1.21 -0.07
C THR A 330 -9.50 -1.26 1.32
N ASP A 331 -9.28 -2.34 2.04
CA ASP A 331 -9.62 -2.52 3.44
C ASP A 331 -8.44 -2.22 4.40
N ASP A 332 -7.27 -1.83 3.85
CA ASP A 332 -6.06 -1.62 4.64
C ASP A 332 -6.15 -0.36 5.51
N MET A 333 -6.07 -0.57 6.82
CA MET A 333 -6.06 0.48 7.83
C MET A 333 -4.68 0.74 8.46
N ARG A 334 -3.62 0.07 8.00
CA ARG A 334 -2.27 0.26 8.55
C ARG A 334 -1.84 1.71 8.39
N GLU A 335 -1.40 2.33 9.48
CA GLU A 335 -0.96 3.74 9.50
C GLU A 335 -2.00 4.73 8.96
N ALA A 336 -3.29 4.33 8.88
CA ALA A 336 -4.36 5.19 8.36
C ALA A 336 -4.59 6.40 9.27
N PRO A 337 -4.78 7.60 8.71
CA PRO A 337 -5.12 8.80 9.48
C PRO A 337 -6.34 8.63 10.39
N ALA A 338 -7.31 7.80 9.98
CA ALA A 338 -8.49 7.49 10.78
C ALA A 338 -8.16 6.93 12.16
N LEU A 339 -7.10 6.12 12.29
CA LEU A 339 -6.69 5.55 13.58
C LEU A 339 -6.22 6.65 14.56
N VAL A 340 -5.43 7.60 14.07
CA VAL A 340 -4.96 8.74 14.87
C VAL A 340 -6.14 9.64 15.28
N LEU A 341 -7.07 9.88 14.37
CA LEU A 341 -8.27 10.68 14.64
C LEU A 341 -9.17 10.00 15.68
N ILE A 342 -9.45 8.71 15.55
CA ILE A 342 -10.26 7.94 16.49
C ILE A 342 -9.63 7.97 17.87
N GLN A 343 -8.33 7.73 17.99
CA GLN A 343 -7.64 7.81 19.27
C GLN A 343 -7.81 9.18 19.93
N ARG A 344 -7.55 10.28 19.21
CA ARG A 344 -7.69 11.64 19.73
C ARG A 344 -9.14 11.98 20.13
N LEU A 345 -10.12 11.53 19.35
CA LEU A 345 -11.53 11.72 19.66
C LEU A 345 -11.95 10.96 20.93
N GLN A 346 -11.42 9.73 21.11
CA GLN A 346 -11.65 8.96 22.34
C GLN A 346 -11.02 9.64 23.56
N GLU A 347 -9.80 10.12 23.44
CA GLU A 347 -9.10 10.89 24.50
C GLU A 347 -9.86 12.17 24.87
N ALA A 348 -10.49 12.82 23.88
CA ALA A 348 -11.34 14.00 24.09
C ALA A 348 -12.75 13.67 24.67
N GLY A 349 -13.08 12.39 24.81
CA GLY A 349 -14.37 11.94 25.35
C GLY A 349 -15.54 12.06 24.37
N CYS A 350 -15.29 12.00 23.06
CA CYS A 350 -16.32 11.99 22.04
C CYS A 350 -17.00 10.62 21.91
N ASN A 351 -18.25 10.60 21.47
CA ASN A 351 -18.92 9.43 20.93
C ASN A 351 -18.56 9.32 19.44
N ILE A 352 -18.07 8.17 19.00
CA ILE A 352 -17.59 8.00 17.64
C ILE A 352 -18.51 7.05 16.88
N ARG A 353 -18.95 7.47 15.69
CA ARG A 353 -19.67 6.65 14.73
C ARG A 353 -18.84 6.59 13.46
N ALA A 354 -18.63 5.40 12.90
CA ALA A 354 -17.76 5.24 11.74
C ALA A 354 -18.40 4.35 10.68
N TYR A 355 -18.12 4.68 9.43
CA TYR A 355 -18.49 3.87 8.27
C TYR A 355 -17.39 3.89 7.21
N ASP A 356 -17.11 2.72 6.64
CA ASP A 356 -16.23 2.53 5.50
C ASP A 356 -16.79 1.41 4.61
N PRO A 357 -16.79 1.54 3.28
CA PRO A 357 -17.34 0.52 2.37
C PRO A 357 -16.65 -0.85 2.42
N ALA A 358 -15.36 -0.89 2.77
CA ALA A 358 -14.56 -2.12 2.75
C ALA A 358 -13.90 -2.47 4.09
N ALA A 359 -13.54 -1.47 4.90
CA ALA A 359 -12.67 -1.68 6.07
C ALA A 359 -13.40 -1.96 7.39
N MET A 360 -14.72 -2.21 7.39
CA MET A 360 -15.49 -2.35 8.63
C MET A 360 -15.07 -3.55 9.48
N ASP A 361 -14.72 -4.68 8.88
CA ASP A 361 -14.29 -5.87 9.62
C ASP A 361 -12.87 -5.70 10.16
N GLU A 362 -11.98 -5.10 9.39
CA GLU A 362 -10.64 -4.75 9.85
C GLU A 362 -10.69 -3.71 10.99
N ALA A 363 -11.62 -2.75 10.91
CA ALA A 363 -11.86 -1.78 11.97
C ALA A 363 -12.32 -2.45 13.26
N ARG A 364 -13.30 -3.38 13.19
CA ARG A 364 -13.76 -4.15 14.37
C ARG A 364 -12.61 -4.93 15.01
N ARG A 365 -11.77 -5.55 14.17
CA ARG A 365 -10.61 -6.32 14.63
C ARG A 365 -9.60 -5.44 15.38
N ARG A 366 -9.35 -4.20 14.91
CA ARG A 366 -8.36 -3.28 15.48
C ARG A 366 -8.88 -2.48 16.66
N LEU A 367 -10.09 -1.98 16.58
CA LEU A 367 -10.65 -0.99 17.49
C LEU A 367 -11.64 -1.59 18.52
N GLY A 368 -12.01 -2.87 18.33
CA GLY A 368 -12.95 -3.56 19.23
C GLY A 368 -14.33 -2.91 19.21
N THR A 369 -14.96 -2.77 20.38
CA THR A 369 -16.34 -2.28 20.54
C THR A 369 -16.44 -0.82 21.02
N ASN A 370 -15.33 -0.08 21.00
CA ASN A 370 -15.25 1.25 21.59
C ASN A 370 -15.84 2.36 20.71
N ILE A 371 -16.29 2.01 19.50
CA ILE A 371 -16.95 2.93 18.56
C ILE A 371 -18.21 2.27 17.99
N TYR A 372 -19.14 3.09 17.49
CA TYR A 372 -20.30 2.58 16.76
C TYR A 372 -19.95 2.34 15.29
N TYR A 373 -20.19 1.13 14.81
CA TYR A 373 -20.00 0.73 13.41
C TYR A 373 -21.33 0.85 12.67
N ALA A 374 -21.46 1.88 11.86
CA ALA A 374 -22.68 2.18 11.12
C ALA A 374 -22.89 1.19 9.95
N ARG A 375 -24.15 1.02 9.55
CA ARG A 375 -24.56 0.12 8.46
C ARG A 375 -24.32 0.72 7.09
N ASP A 376 -24.41 2.05 6.99
CA ASP A 376 -24.24 2.79 5.75
C ASP A 376 -23.79 4.24 6.03
N MET A 377 -23.53 4.99 4.95
CA MET A 377 -23.04 6.35 5.01
C MET A 377 -24.03 7.36 5.64
N TYR A 378 -25.30 7.03 5.75
CA TYR A 378 -26.29 7.91 6.40
C TYR A 378 -26.58 7.50 7.84
N ASP A 379 -26.58 6.19 8.16
CA ASP A 379 -26.71 5.71 9.53
C ASP A 379 -25.60 6.29 10.44
N VAL A 380 -24.39 6.46 9.91
CA VAL A 380 -23.27 7.06 10.67
C VAL A 380 -23.54 8.49 11.10
N LEU A 381 -24.38 9.23 10.37
CA LEU A 381 -24.67 10.66 10.59
C LEU A 381 -25.75 10.91 11.67
N LEU A 382 -26.43 9.86 12.14
CA LEU A 382 -27.57 10.02 13.05
C LEU A 382 -27.15 10.76 14.34
N ASP A 383 -27.77 11.92 14.56
CA ASP A 383 -27.52 12.83 15.70
C ASP A 383 -26.04 13.28 15.83
N ALA A 384 -25.26 13.22 14.75
CA ALA A 384 -23.87 13.66 14.77
C ALA A 384 -23.74 15.19 14.90
N ASP A 385 -22.82 15.63 15.75
CA ASP A 385 -22.46 17.04 15.93
C ASP A 385 -21.52 17.53 14.82
N ALA A 386 -20.73 16.63 14.21
CA ALA A 386 -19.88 16.91 13.05
C ALA A 386 -19.58 15.64 12.25
N LEU A 387 -19.24 15.80 10.99
CA LEU A 387 -18.75 14.78 10.08
C LEU A 387 -17.28 15.05 9.72
N LEU A 388 -16.42 14.04 9.86
CA LEU A 388 -15.05 14.04 9.33
C LEU A 388 -15.00 13.13 8.10
N LEU A 389 -14.66 13.66 6.92
CA LEU A 389 -14.35 12.87 5.74
C LEU A 389 -12.86 12.56 5.74
N VAL A 390 -12.52 11.29 5.92
CA VAL A 390 -11.13 10.82 6.07
C VAL A 390 -10.63 10.10 4.82
N THR A 391 -11.52 9.36 4.13
CA THR A 391 -11.19 8.61 2.91
C THR A 391 -12.21 8.93 1.82
N GLU A 392 -11.71 9.27 0.64
CA GLU A 392 -12.51 9.78 -0.49
C GLU A 392 -13.16 8.68 -1.34
N TRP A 393 -13.92 7.78 -0.73
CA TRP A 393 -14.68 6.77 -1.44
C TRP A 393 -15.65 7.38 -2.46
N LYS A 394 -15.91 6.66 -3.55
CA LYS A 394 -16.78 7.15 -4.63
C LYS A 394 -18.19 7.48 -4.15
N GLU A 395 -18.74 6.67 -3.22
CA GLU A 395 -20.08 6.86 -2.68
C GLU A 395 -20.21 8.15 -1.84
N PHE A 396 -19.11 8.65 -1.27
CA PHE A 396 -19.11 9.89 -0.50
C PHE A 396 -19.08 11.16 -1.37
N ARG A 397 -18.84 11.03 -2.69
CA ARG A 397 -18.66 12.20 -3.55
C ARG A 397 -19.94 12.96 -3.88
N LEU A 398 -21.08 12.28 -3.93
CA LEU A 398 -22.38 12.86 -4.25
C LEU A 398 -23.45 12.41 -3.25
N PRO A 399 -23.33 12.77 -1.97
CA PRO A 399 -24.32 12.42 -0.98
C PRO A 399 -25.59 13.23 -1.18
N ALA A 400 -26.72 12.69 -0.72
CA ALA A 400 -27.97 13.42 -0.66
C ALA A 400 -27.93 14.46 0.47
N TRP A 401 -27.50 15.68 0.19
CA TRP A 401 -27.31 16.75 1.19
C TRP A 401 -28.58 17.03 2.02
N GLY A 402 -29.75 16.86 1.44
CA GLY A 402 -31.02 16.96 2.17
C GLY A 402 -31.18 15.91 3.28
N VAL A 403 -30.65 14.69 3.04
CA VAL A 403 -30.59 13.62 4.07
C VAL A 403 -29.55 13.96 5.12
N VAL A 404 -28.35 14.35 4.70
CA VAL A 404 -27.24 14.75 5.60
C VAL A 404 -27.73 15.79 6.60
N LYS A 405 -28.38 16.88 6.14
CA LYS A 405 -28.90 17.96 6.99
C LYS A 405 -30.01 17.52 7.96
N LYS A 406 -30.85 16.58 7.55
CA LYS A 406 -31.94 16.08 8.39
C LYS A 406 -31.49 15.07 9.44
N THR A 407 -30.40 14.36 9.14
CA THR A 407 -29.90 13.26 9.98
C THR A 407 -28.92 13.75 11.04
N MET A 408 -28.09 14.73 10.69
CA MET A 408 -27.13 15.34 11.62
C MET A 408 -27.84 16.32 12.58
N LYS A 409 -27.33 16.39 13.79
CA LYS A 409 -27.73 17.41 14.77
C LYS A 409 -27.25 18.80 14.33
N ASN A 410 -26.02 18.89 13.84
CA ASN A 410 -25.45 20.09 13.26
C ASN A 410 -24.78 19.71 11.93
N PRO A 411 -25.15 20.32 10.80
CA PRO A 411 -24.56 20.01 9.50
C PRO A 411 -23.19 20.68 9.35
N VAL A 412 -22.20 20.15 10.03
CA VAL A 412 -20.80 20.61 10.04
C VAL A 412 -19.91 19.51 9.46
N ILE A 413 -19.16 19.83 8.42
CA ILE A 413 -18.31 18.89 7.70
C ILE A 413 -16.86 19.37 7.70
N PHE A 414 -15.94 18.49 8.10
CA PHE A 414 -14.51 18.66 7.96
C PHE A 414 -14.00 17.66 6.91
N ASP A 415 -13.63 18.20 5.75
CA ASP A 415 -13.22 17.41 4.60
C ASP A 415 -11.69 17.29 4.54
N GLY A 416 -11.18 16.10 4.86
CA GLY A 416 -9.77 15.77 4.83
C GLY A 416 -9.23 15.42 3.44
N ARG A 417 -10.05 15.51 2.40
CA ARG A 417 -9.68 15.09 1.01
C ARG A 417 -10.03 16.14 -0.04
N ASN A 418 -10.66 17.25 0.36
CA ASN A 418 -11.03 18.36 -0.52
C ASN A 418 -11.88 17.90 -1.73
N ILE A 419 -12.87 17.04 -1.49
CA ILE A 419 -13.69 16.47 -2.57
C ILE A 419 -14.98 17.26 -2.85
N TYR A 420 -15.32 18.22 -1.99
CA TYR A 420 -16.55 19.01 -2.13
C TYR A 420 -16.28 20.46 -2.52
N ASP A 421 -17.27 21.08 -3.15
CA ASP A 421 -17.27 22.50 -3.42
C ASP A 421 -17.81 23.29 -2.21
N SER A 422 -17.03 24.28 -1.76
CA SER A 422 -17.37 25.05 -0.56
C SER A 422 -18.56 25.98 -0.77
N GLU A 423 -18.75 26.53 -1.98
CA GLU A 423 -19.84 27.43 -2.31
C GLU A 423 -21.16 26.66 -2.36
N GLU A 424 -21.17 25.51 -3.03
CA GLU A 424 -22.33 24.61 -3.08
C GLU A 424 -22.82 24.20 -1.68
N LEU A 425 -21.89 23.85 -0.78
CA LEU A 425 -22.28 23.44 0.58
C LEU A 425 -22.78 24.60 1.43
N GLN A 426 -22.20 25.78 1.28
CA GLN A 426 -22.67 27.00 1.95
C GLN A 426 -24.07 27.40 1.50
N GLU A 427 -24.37 27.34 0.20
CA GLU A 427 -25.73 27.59 -0.32
C GLU A 427 -26.76 26.62 0.26
N GLN A 428 -26.35 25.40 0.59
CA GLN A 428 -27.19 24.43 1.26
C GLN A 428 -27.29 24.61 2.79
N GLY A 429 -26.61 25.60 3.35
CA GLY A 429 -26.59 25.85 4.80
C GLY A 429 -25.75 24.84 5.58
N ILE A 430 -24.75 24.23 4.95
CA ILE A 430 -23.78 23.33 5.57
C ILE A 430 -22.53 24.11 5.93
N ILE A 431 -22.07 23.99 7.15
CA ILE A 431 -20.78 24.53 7.58
C ILE A 431 -19.69 23.60 7.08
N TYR A 432 -18.79 24.12 6.26
CA TYR A 432 -17.75 23.32 5.61
C TYR A 432 -16.38 23.87 5.90
N SER A 433 -15.46 22.98 6.23
CA SER A 433 -14.03 23.27 6.37
C SER A 433 -13.24 22.16 5.67
N CYS A 434 -12.24 22.54 4.90
CA CYS A 434 -11.35 21.60 4.20
C CYS A 434 -9.89 21.92 4.51
N ILE A 435 -8.94 21.32 3.79
CA ILE A 435 -7.51 21.51 4.00
C ILE A 435 -6.96 22.50 2.97
N GLY A 436 -6.29 23.56 3.46
CA GLY A 436 -5.58 24.51 2.59
C GLY A 436 -6.48 25.58 1.94
N LYS A 437 -7.63 25.88 2.59
CA LYS A 437 -8.55 26.91 2.11
C LYS A 437 -9.24 27.60 3.29
#